data_3ba9f662cd66342bacd7ac72a9ee1a33
#
_entry.id   3ba9f662cd66342bacd7ac72a9ee1a33
#
_cell.length_a   1.000
_cell.length_b   1.000
_cell.length_c   1.000
_cell.angle_alpha   90.00
_cell.angle_beta   90.00
_cell.angle_gamma   90.00
#
_symmetry.space_group_name_H-M   'P 1'
#
loop_
_entity.id
_entity.type
_entity.pdbx_description
1 polymer ?
#
loop_
_entity_poly.entity_id
_entity_poly.type
_entity_poly.pdbx_seq_one_letter_code
_entity_poly.pdbx_strand_id
1 'polypeptide(L)'
;MENILTATKGKFDAVVASNDGTALGALESMKIKGLAGKVPISGQDATEAGCNSIARGELTVTVFKDDRLLTPLACDLADKFLKKQAVPDLKPYNLADLTGDKTKTGTVPCEFLQVVQVTKDNLKKVVVDSGYQSYEGVYKDVKNAPAK
;
A
#
# COMPACT_ATOMS: atom_id res chain seq x y z
N MET A 1 8.28 -16.78 1.90
CA MET A 1 8.32 -16.59 3.37
C MET A 1 8.82 -17.81 4.10
N GLU A 2 8.44 -19.02 3.74
CA GLU A 2 8.85 -20.28 4.41
C GLU A 2 10.38 -20.44 4.52
N ASN A 3 11.13 -20.15 3.44
CA ASN A 3 12.59 -20.22 3.46
C ASN A 3 13.21 -19.23 4.47
N ILE A 4 12.64 -18.02 4.60
CA ILE A 4 13.08 -17.03 5.57
C ILE A 4 12.79 -17.51 6.99
N LEU A 5 11.59 -18.02 7.24
CA LEU A 5 11.21 -18.59 8.53
C LEU A 5 12.14 -19.74 8.96
N THR A 6 12.55 -20.57 8.02
CA THR A 6 13.48 -21.67 8.28
C THR A 6 14.89 -21.14 8.56
N ALA A 7 15.41 -20.26 7.70
CA ALA A 7 16.77 -19.72 7.81
C ALA A 7 16.97 -18.90 9.09
N THR A 8 15.97 -18.09 9.46
CA THR A 8 16.02 -17.24 10.66
C THR A 8 15.52 -17.92 11.92
N LYS A 9 15.01 -19.15 11.82
CA LYS A 9 14.31 -19.84 12.89
C LYS A 9 13.14 -19.02 13.46
N GLY A 10 12.48 -18.24 12.58
CA GLY A 10 11.39 -17.35 12.94
C GLY A 10 11.82 -16.06 13.67
N LYS A 11 13.10 -15.75 13.72
CA LYS A 11 13.63 -14.55 14.39
C LYS A 11 13.88 -13.46 13.37
N PHE A 12 12.97 -12.51 13.30
CA PHE A 12 13.07 -11.25 12.53
C PHE A 12 12.08 -10.25 13.14
N ASP A 13 12.35 -8.97 12.98
CA ASP A 13 11.65 -7.90 13.70
C ASP A 13 10.46 -7.34 12.93
N ALA A 14 10.48 -7.43 11.61
CA ALA A 14 9.41 -6.96 10.73
C ALA A 14 9.45 -7.62 9.35
N VAL A 15 8.35 -7.51 8.62
CA VAL A 15 8.24 -7.89 7.20
C VAL A 15 7.83 -6.66 6.40
N VAL A 16 8.64 -6.27 5.43
CA VAL A 16 8.30 -5.23 4.47
C VAL A 16 7.92 -5.91 3.16
N ALA A 17 6.64 -5.83 2.80
CA ALA A 17 6.12 -6.38 1.55
C ALA A 17 5.80 -5.25 0.57
N SER A 18 5.99 -5.50 -0.72
CA SER A 18 5.79 -4.52 -1.78
C SER A 18 4.31 -4.16 -2.01
N ASN A 19 3.39 -5.05 -1.64
CA ASN A 19 1.95 -4.85 -1.71
C ASN A 19 1.20 -5.79 -0.77
N ASP A 20 -0.12 -5.60 -0.65
CA ASP A 20 -0.97 -6.42 0.22
C ASP A 20 -1.01 -7.89 -0.19
N GLY A 21 -1.03 -8.18 -1.50
CA GLY A 21 -1.01 -9.58 -1.97
C GLY A 21 0.23 -10.34 -1.49
N THR A 22 1.41 -9.71 -1.60
CA THR A 22 2.67 -10.26 -1.10
C THR A 22 2.68 -10.35 0.43
N ALA A 23 2.15 -9.32 1.11
CA ALA A 23 2.02 -9.31 2.58
C ALA A 23 1.13 -10.44 3.08
N LEU A 24 -0.02 -10.66 2.45
CA LEU A 24 -0.97 -11.72 2.80
C LEU A 24 -0.35 -13.11 2.57
N GLY A 25 0.38 -13.30 1.45
CA GLY A 25 1.11 -14.54 1.22
C GLY A 25 2.17 -14.83 2.28
N ALA A 26 2.89 -13.81 2.75
CA ALA A 26 3.83 -13.93 3.86
C ALA A 26 3.11 -14.26 5.18
N LEU A 27 1.98 -13.56 5.43
CA LEU A 27 1.16 -13.72 6.62
C LEU A 27 0.67 -15.16 6.80
N GLU A 28 0.25 -15.85 5.72
CA GLU A 28 -0.21 -17.23 5.81
C GLU A 28 0.89 -18.17 6.36
N SER A 29 2.13 -18.03 5.89
CA SER A 29 3.26 -18.79 6.44
C SER A 29 3.55 -18.43 7.90
N MET A 30 3.36 -17.16 8.26
CA MET A 30 3.56 -16.66 9.64
C MET A 30 2.46 -17.14 10.59
N LYS A 31 1.23 -17.31 10.13
CA LYS A 31 0.13 -17.88 10.92
C LYS A 31 0.46 -19.29 11.41
N ILE A 32 1.04 -20.13 10.55
CA ILE A 32 1.46 -21.49 10.89
C ILE A 32 2.47 -21.50 12.04
N LYS A 33 3.30 -20.46 12.13
CA LYS A 33 4.31 -20.29 13.19
C LYS A 33 3.82 -19.48 14.40
N GLY A 34 2.57 -19.07 14.42
CA GLY A 34 2.00 -18.25 15.50
C GLY A 34 2.61 -16.85 15.60
N LEU A 35 3.11 -16.28 14.48
CA LEU A 35 3.74 -14.95 14.39
C LEU A 35 2.79 -13.86 13.88
N ALA A 36 1.64 -14.23 13.35
CA ALA A 36 0.63 -13.26 12.90
C ALA A 36 0.20 -12.33 14.03
N GLY A 37 0.16 -11.03 13.77
CA GLY A 37 -0.15 -10.00 14.76
C GLY A 37 0.93 -9.76 15.82
N LYS A 38 2.03 -10.51 15.82
CA LYS A 38 3.15 -10.33 16.74
C LYS A 38 4.36 -9.67 16.08
N VAL A 39 4.58 -9.98 14.81
CA VAL A 39 5.63 -9.36 14.01
C VAL A 39 4.96 -8.40 13.02
N PRO A 40 5.35 -7.12 13.00
CA PRO A 40 4.77 -6.13 12.09
C PRO A 40 4.96 -6.52 10.62
N ILE A 41 3.91 -6.32 9.82
CA ILE A 41 3.93 -6.54 8.38
C ILE A 41 3.38 -5.30 7.70
N SER A 42 4.09 -4.79 6.70
CA SER A 42 3.59 -3.73 5.83
C SER A 42 3.10 -4.27 4.50
N GLY A 43 2.10 -3.61 3.94
CA GLY A 43 1.59 -3.83 2.60
C GLY A 43 1.45 -2.51 1.84
N GLN A 44 0.81 -2.56 0.69
CA GLN A 44 0.45 -1.41 -0.14
C GLN A 44 -0.79 -1.78 -0.97
N ASP A 45 -1.55 -0.78 -1.35
CA ASP A 45 -2.74 -0.76 -2.22
C ASP A 45 -4.08 -0.77 -1.49
N ALA A 46 -4.12 -0.94 -0.17
CA ALA A 46 -5.35 -0.96 0.63
C ALA A 46 -6.44 -1.86 0.01
N THR A 47 -6.05 -3.06 -0.39
CA THR A 47 -6.98 -4.06 -0.91
C THR A 47 -7.99 -4.46 0.18
N GLU A 48 -9.19 -4.92 -0.20
CA GLU A 48 -10.20 -5.34 0.76
C GLU A 48 -9.65 -6.41 1.73
N ALA A 49 -8.95 -7.42 1.21
CA ALA A 49 -8.34 -8.47 2.03
C ALA A 49 -7.21 -7.96 2.93
N GLY A 50 -6.37 -7.02 2.46
CA GLY A 50 -5.34 -6.35 3.26
C GLY A 50 -5.97 -5.52 4.37
N CYS A 51 -6.99 -4.73 4.05
CA CYS A 51 -7.75 -3.93 5.02
C CYS A 51 -8.46 -4.81 6.06
N ASN A 52 -9.06 -5.93 5.65
CA ASN A 52 -9.66 -6.89 6.58
C ASN A 52 -8.59 -7.49 7.52
N SER A 53 -7.41 -7.78 7.00
CA SER A 53 -6.28 -8.29 7.81
C SER A 53 -5.79 -7.26 8.83
N ILE A 54 -5.76 -5.96 8.46
CA ILE A 54 -5.49 -4.85 9.40
C ILE A 54 -6.59 -4.77 10.47
N ALA A 55 -7.85 -4.83 10.07
CA ALA A 55 -8.97 -4.79 11.00
C ALA A 55 -8.90 -5.91 12.05
N ARG A 56 -8.44 -7.09 11.64
CA ARG A 56 -8.19 -8.24 12.54
C ARG A 56 -6.91 -8.14 13.36
N GLY A 57 -6.04 -7.16 13.07
CA GLY A 57 -4.76 -6.99 13.75
C GLY A 57 -3.67 -7.96 13.30
N GLU A 58 -3.80 -8.56 12.13
CA GLU A 58 -2.84 -9.50 11.55
C GLU A 58 -1.80 -8.79 10.66
N LEU A 59 -2.22 -7.78 9.90
CA LEU A 59 -1.39 -6.85 9.14
C LEU A 59 -1.29 -5.52 9.89
N THR A 60 -0.14 -4.87 9.87
CA THR A 60 0.08 -3.65 10.66
C THR A 60 -0.31 -2.38 9.92
N VAL A 61 0.07 -2.29 8.65
CA VAL A 61 -0.10 -1.10 7.83
C VAL A 61 -0.19 -1.46 6.36
N THR A 62 -1.01 -0.74 5.61
CA THR A 62 -0.96 -0.68 4.15
C THR A 62 -0.82 0.76 3.69
N VAL A 63 -0.18 0.98 2.56
CA VAL A 63 -0.08 2.31 1.94
C VAL A 63 -1.19 2.44 0.91
N PHE A 64 -2.12 3.34 1.18
CA PHE A 64 -3.22 3.66 0.29
C PHE A 64 -2.79 4.66 -0.78
N LYS A 65 -2.90 4.25 -2.01
CA LYS A 65 -2.77 5.08 -3.22
C LYS A 65 -4.13 5.05 -3.90
N ASP A 66 -4.83 6.17 -3.91
CA ASP A 66 -6.16 6.22 -4.51
C ASP A 66 -6.06 6.16 -6.04
N ASP A 67 -6.32 5.00 -6.62
CA ASP A 67 -6.29 4.77 -8.06
C ASP A 67 -7.43 5.47 -8.81
N ARG A 68 -8.49 5.87 -8.09
CA ARG A 68 -9.57 6.71 -8.63
C ARG A 68 -9.08 8.12 -8.97
N LEU A 69 -7.96 8.55 -8.37
CA LEU A 69 -7.27 9.81 -8.69
C LEU A 69 -6.12 9.58 -9.67
N LEU A 70 -5.35 8.51 -9.46
CA LEU A 70 -4.17 8.22 -10.25
C LEU A 70 -4.50 7.89 -11.71
N THR A 71 -5.48 7.01 -11.92
CA THR A 71 -5.82 6.51 -13.27
C THR A 71 -6.35 7.62 -14.20
N PRO A 72 -7.33 8.45 -13.78
CA PRO A 72 -7.78 9.55 -14.63
C PRO A 72 -6.68 10.56 -14.94
N LEU A 73 -5.84 10.90 -13.96
CA LEU A 73 -4.70 11.79 -14.16
C LEU A 73 -3.71 11.23 -15.18
N ALA A 74 -3.35 9.96 -15.07
CA ALA A 74 -2.44 9.32 -16.01
C ALA A 74 -3.00 9.31 -17.45
N CYS A 75 -4.30 9.07 -17.60
CA CYS A 75 -4.97 9.10 -18.90
C CYS A 75 -5.01 10.54 -19.48
N ASP A 76 -5.30 11.53 -18.66
CA ASP A 76 -5.32 12.94 -19.09
C ASP A 76 -3.91 13.41 -19.53
N LEU A 77 -2.89 13.06 -18.76
CA LEU A 77 -1.51 13.33 -19.12
C LEU A 77 -1.10 12.67 -20.43
N ALA A 78 -1.46 11.41 -20.63
CA ALA A 78 -1.18 10.70 -21.87
C ALA A 78 -1.86 11.35 -23.08
N ASP A 79 -3.12 11.74 -22.95
CA ASP A 79 -3.87 12.45 -24.01
C ASP A 79 -3.24 13.79 -24.34
N LYS A 80 -2.87 14.58 -23.33
CA LYS A 80 -2.20 15.88 -23.52
C LYS A 80 -0.84 15.71 -24.23
N PHE A 81 -0.04 14.71 -23.85
CA PHE A 81 1.23 14.46 -24.52
C PHE A 81 1.05 14.03 -25.98
N LEU A 82 0.07 13.18 -26.27
CA LEU A 82 -0.26 12.78 -27.66
C LEU A 82 -0.66 13.99 -28.51
N LYS A 83 -1.40 14.92 -27.94
CA LYS A 83 -1.85 16.16 -28.59
C LYS A 83 -0.80 17.27 -28.57
N LYS A 84 0.39 17.02 -28.02
CA LYS A 84 1.46 18.03 -27.84
C LYS A 84 0.99 19.30 -27.10
N GLN A 85 0.08 19.13 -26.15
CA GLN A 85 -0.42 20.20 -25.30
C GLN A 85 0.53 20.42 -24.13
N ALA A 86 0.56 21.66 -23.61
CA ALA A 86 1.32 22.00 -22.42
C ALA A 86 0.74 21.30 -21.17
N VAL A 87 1.62 20.84 -20.29
CA VAL A 87 1.26 20.27 -18.99
C VAL A 87 1.98 21.08 -17.91
N PRO A 88 1.39 22.23 -17.49
CA PRO A 88 2.09 23.22 -16.64
C PRO A 88 2.32 22.74 -15.20
N ASP A 89 1.55 21.76 -14.73
CA ASP A 89 1.57 21.35 -13.32
C ASP A 89 2.66 20.33 -12.98
N LEU A 90 3.31 19.76 -14.01
CA LEU A 90 4.40 18.82 -13.79
C LEU A 90 5.65 19.53 -13.26
N LYS A 91 6.19 19.00 -12.17
CA LYS A 91 7.43 19.50 -11.55
C LYS A 91 8.63 18.67 -11.98
N PRO A 92 9.79 19.29 -12.27
CA PRO A 92 10.99 18.55 -12.58
C PRO A 92 11.54 17.87 -11.30
N TYR A 93 11.75 16.56 -11.37
CA TYR A 93 12.38 15.78 -10.31
C TYR A 93 13.69 15.20 -10.81
N ASN A 94 14.70 15.22 -9.96
CA ASN A 94 16.04 14.72 -10.26
C ASN A 94 16.01 13.19 -10.37
N LEU A 95 16.59 12.64 -11.43
CA LEU A 95 16.63 11.20 -11.65
C LEU A 95 17.43 10.45 -10.58
N ALA A 96 18.50 11.05 -10.06
CA ALA A 96 19.27 10.43 -8.98
C ALA A 96 18.43 10.24 -7.71
N ASP A 97 17.59 11.24 -7.38
CA ASP A 97 16.71 11.17 -6.20
C ASP A 97 15.58 10.17 -6.37
N LEU A 98 14.98 10.11 -7.57
CA LEU A 98 13.90 9.17 -7.87
C LEU A 98 14.35 7.71 -7.89
N THR A 99 15.56 7.46 -8.36
CA THR A 99 16.08 6.09 -8.54
C THR A 99 16.98 5.62 -7.39
N GLY A 100 17.43 6.54 -6.54
CA GLY A 100 18.49 6.28 -5.56
C GLY A 100 19.88 6.05 -6.17
N ASP A 101 20.01 6.14 -7.50
CA ASP A 101 21.27 5.96 -8.23
C ASP A 101 21.91 7.31 -8.55
N LYS A 102 22.94 7.67 -7.81
CA LYS A 102 23.65 8.94 -7.95
C LYS A 102 24.38 9.11 -9.30
N THR A 103 24.50 8.06 -10.10
CA THR A 103 25.09 8.14 -11.45
C THR A 103 24.09 8.64 -12.49
N LYS A 104 22.80 8.63 -12.18
CA LYS A 104 21.74 9.15 -13.07
C LYS A 104 21.72 10.67 -13.02
N THR A 105 21.75 11.28 -14.19
CA THR A 105 21.72 12.74 -14.35
C THR A 105 20.48 13.19 -15.09
N GLY A 106 20.08 14.46 -14.87
CA GLY A 106 18.91 15.06 -15.51
C GLY A 106 17.67 14.98 -14.64
N THR A 107 16.58 15.49 -15.18
CA THR A 107 15.27 15.55 -14.52
C THR A 107 14.19 14.93 -15.39
N VAL A 108 13.12 14.47 -14.74
CA VAL A 108 11.90 14.02 -15.40
C VAL A 108 10.72 14.82 -14.84
N PRO A 109 9.79 15.29 -15.68
CA PRO A 109 8.59 15.95 -15.20
C PRO A 109 7.66 14.94 -14.55
N CYS A 110 7.29 15.20 -13.28
CA CYS A 110 6.43 14.32 -12.50
C CYS A 110 5.34 15.11 -11.78
N GLU A 111 4.23 14.44 -11.53
CA GLU A 111 3.24 14.82 -10.53
C GLU A 111 3.10 13.68 -9.52
N PHE A 112 3.26 14.00 -8.22
CA PHE A 112 3.11 13.04 -7.14
C PHE A 112 1.77 13.23 -6.45
N LEU A 113 0.95 12.20 -6.46
CA LEU A 113 -0.25 12.15 -5.66
C LEU A 113 0.08 11.77 -4.22
N GLN A 114 -0.72 12.31 -3.29
CA GLN A 114 -0.57 11.98 -1.87
C GLN A 114 -0.92 10.52 -1.62
N VAL A 115 -0.07 9.85 -0.85
CA VAL A 115 -0.34 8.51 -0.34
C VAL A 115 -0.62 8.58 1.16
N VAL A 116 -1.43 7.66 1.67
CA VAL A 116 -1.83 7.64 3.07
C VAL A 116 -1.43 6.30 3.69
N GLN A 117 -0.76 6.35 4.83
CA GLN A 117 -0.55 5.16 5.65
C GLN A 117 -1.86 4.79 6.34
N VAL A 118 -2.34 3.58 6.11
CA VAL A 118 -3.57 3.05 6.70
C VAL A 118 -3.21 2.01 7.74
N THR A 119 -3.56 2.32 8.97
CA THR A 119 -3.47 1.45 10.13
C THR A 119 -4.86 1.17 10.67
N LYS A 120 -4.97 0.32 11.67
CA LYS A 120 -6.27 0.02 12.32
C LYS A 120 -6.99 1.28 12.81
N ASP A 121 -6.26 2.30 13.26
CA ASP A 121 -6.82 3.51 13.87
C ASP A 121 -7.54 4.42 12.87
N ASN A 122 -7.06 4.45 11.61
CA ASN A 122 -7.62 5.32 10.59
C ASN A 122 -8.30 4.56 9.43
N LEU A 123 -8.30 3.23 9.47
CA LEU A 123 -8.82 2.35 8.42
C LEU A 123 -10.25 2.71 7.99
N LYS A 124 -11.18 2.84 8.96
CA LYS A 124 -12.56 3.19 8.65
C LYS A 124 -12.64 4.51 7.92
N LYS A 125 -12.05 5.56 8.47
CA LYS A 125 -12.09 6.92 7.91
C LYS A 125 -11.48 7.01 6.52
N VAL A 126 -10.29 6.40 6.34
CA VAL A 126 -9.51 6.56 5.11
C VAL A 126 -10.03 5.68 3.98
N VAL A 127 -10.46 4.46 4.30
CA VAL A 127 -10.76 3.46 3.28
C VAL A 127 -12.26 3.23 3.12
N VAL A 128 -12.99 3.11 4.23
CA VAL A 128 -14.43 2.77 4.20
C VAL A 128 -15.28 4.01 3.99
N ASP A 129 -15.09 5.04 4.81
CA ASP A 129 -15.90 6.27 4.73
C ASP A 129 -15.61 7.07 3.43
N SER A 130 -14.44 6.85 2.80
CA SER A 130 -14.13 7.38 1.48
C SER A 130 -14.81 6.62 0.33
N GLY A 131 -15.47 5.50 0.61
CA GLY A 131 -16.09 4.62 -0.37
C GLY A 131 -15.10 3.83 -1.23
N TYR A 132 -13.83 3.69 -0.79
CA TYR A 132 -12.84 2.92 -1.55
C TYR A 132 -13.06 1.41 -1.40
N GLN A 133 -13.29 0.95 -0.18
CA GLN A 133 -13.68 -0.44 0.09
C GLN A 133 -15.01 -0.48 0.86
N SER A 134 -15.71 -1.60 0.76
CA SER A 134 -16.97 -1.79 1.46
C SER A 134 -16.75 -2.04 2.97
N TYR A 135 -17.69 -1.55 3.80
CA TYR A 135 -17.67 -1.85 5.23
C TYR A 135 -17.77 -3.36 5.46
N GLU A 136 -18.65 -4.03 4.73
CA GLU A 136 -18.91 -5.46 4.85
C GLU A 136 -17.67 -6.30 4.52
N GLY A 137 -16.90 -5.92 3.49
CA GLY A 137 -15.67 -6.61 3.10
C GLY A 137 -14.55 -6.38 4.11
N VAL A 138 -14.33 -5.12 4.50
CA VAL A 138 -13.25 -4.75 5.42
C VAL A 138 -13.47 -5.33 6.81
N TYR A 139 -14.69 -5.32 7.33
CA TYR A 139 -14.99 -5.76 8.70
C TYR A 139 -15.61 -7.16 8.78
N LYS A 140 -15.57 -7.93 7.69
CA LYS A 140 -16.03 -9.32 7.69
C LYS A 140 -15.30 -10.14 8.77
N ASP A 141 -16.07 -10.79 9.62
CA ASP A 141 -15.58 -11.66 10.71
C ASP A 141 -14.64 -10.95 11.71
N VAL A 142 -14.71 -9.62 11.80
CA VAL A 142 -13.91 -8.82 12.74
C VAL A 142 -14.66 -8.67 14.06
N LYS A 143 -14.05 -9.16 15.15
CA LYS A 143 -14.57 -8.92 16.50
C LYS A 143 -14.41 -7.44 16.87
N ASN A 144 -15.48 -6.84 17.42
CA ASN A 144 -15.51 -5.42 17.81
C ASN A 144 -15.22 -4.46 16.62
N ALA A 145 -15.82 -4.74 15.46
CA ALA A 145 -15.83 -3.80 14.35
C ALA A 145 -16.45 -2.45 14.78
N PRO A 146 -15.94 -1.30 14.31
CA PRO A 146 -16.57 -0.01 14.61
C PRO A 146 -18.01 0.04 14.07
N ALA A 147 -18.84 0.92 14.59
CA ALA A 147 -20.18 1.14 14.06
C ALA A 147 -20.10 1.57 12.56
N LYS A 148 -21.07 1.14 11.78
CA LYS A 148 -21.19 1.46 10.35
C LYS A 148 -21.45 2.95 10.12
#